data_237df9348e8e3cb4ef0c3646c0b8050c
#
_entry.id   237df9348e8e3cb4ef0c3646c0b8050c
#
_cell.length_a   1.000
_cell.length_b   1.000
_cell.length_c   1.000
_cell.angle_alpha   90.00
_cell.angle_beta   90.00
_cell.angle_gamma   90.00
#
_symmetry.space_group_name_H-M   'P 1'
#
loop_
_entity.id
_entity.type
_entity.pdbx_description
1 polymer ?
#
loop_
_entity_poly.entity_id
_entity_poly.type
_entity_poly.pdbx_seq_one_letter_code
_entity_poly.pdbx_strand_id
1 'polypeptide(L)'
;MSNQHIEELNDQQIVRREKMMALAEQGIDPFGKRFDRTANSAELKEKYADKTKEELHELNETAIVAGRLMTKRGKGKVGFAHLQDREGQIQLYVRKDSVGEDNYEIFKKADLGDFIGVEGEVMRTDMSELSIKATKLTHLSKSLRPLPEKFHGLTDIETIYRKRHLDLISNRESFDRFVTRSKMISEIRRYLDGLDFLEVETPVLHNEAGGAAARPFVTHHNAQNIDMVLRIATELHLKRLIVGGMERVYEIGRIFRNEGMDATHNPEFTSIEVYQAYADYLDIMNLTEGIIQHAAKAVKGDGPIDYQGTEIRINEPFKRVHMVDAIKEVTGVDFWPEMTVEEAIALAKEKQVPLEKHFTSVGHIINAFFEEFVEETLVQPTFVFGHPVEVSPLAKKNPEDTRFTDRFELFIMTKEYANAFTELNDPIDQLSRFEAQAQAKELGDDEATGIDYDFVEALEYGMPPTGGLGIGIDRLCMLLTNTTTIRDVLLFPTMKP
;
A
#
# COMPACT_ATOMS: atom_id res chain seq x y z
N MET A 1 -14.06 -2.16 32.50
CA MET A 1 -14.69 -2.71 31.27
C MET A 1 -15.96 -1.94 31.06
N SER A 2 -15.98 -1.02 30.12
CA SER A 2 -17.12 -0.16 29.82
C SER A 2 -18.26 -1.00 29.26
N ASN A 3 -19.46 -0.81 29.81
CA ASN A 3 -20.73 -1.29 29.26
C ASN A 3 -20.88 -0.72 27.84
N GLN A 4 -20.35 -1.45 26.83
CA GLN A 4 -20.66 -1.16 25.44
C GLN A 4 -22.15 -1.50 25.24
N HIS A 5 -22.88 -0.51 24.77
CA HIS A 5 -24.25 -0.55 24.34
C HIS A 5 -24.58 -1.91 23.69
N ILE A 6 -25.44 -2.67 24.34
CA ILE A 6 -26.23 -3.72 23.70
C ILE A 6 -27.17 -2.95 22.77
N GLU A 7 -26.75 -2.73 21.50
CA GLU A 7 -27.65 -2.21 20.47
C GLU A 7 -28.93 -3.06 20.52
N GLU A 8 -30.08 -2.46 20.68
CA GLU A 8 -31.34 -3.16 20.49
C GLU A 8 -31.36 -3.74 19.10
N LEU A 9 -31.56 -5.07 19.01
CA LEU A 9 -31.59 -5.77 17.74
C LEU A 9 -32.80 -5.31 16.94
N ASN A 10 -32.56 -4.98 15.67
CA ASN A 10 -33.69 -4.70 14.78
C ASN A 10 -34.42 -6.00 14.37
N ASP A 11 -35.62 -5.86 13.81
CA ASP A 11 -36.47 -6.99 13.43
C ASP A 11 -35.77 -8.01 12.54
N GLN A 12 -34.97 -7.55 11.58
CA GLN A 12 -34.23 -8.45 10.70
C GLN A 12 -33.16 -9.25 11.43
N GLN A 13 -32.50 -8.65 12.40
CA GLN A 13 -31.50 -9.33 13.22
C GLN A 13 -32.15 -10.35 14.17
N ILE A 14 -33.35 -10.06 14.68
CA ILE A 14 -34.13 -10.99 15.48
C ILE A 14 -34.53 -12.20 14.64
N VAL A 15 -35.16 -11.99 13.49
CA VAL A 15 -35.59 -13.08 12.58
C VAL A 15 -34.41 -13.95 12.14
N ARG A 16 -33.21 -13.38 11.92
CA ARG A 16 -32.02 -14.17 11.55
C ARG A 16 -31.54 -15.04 12.71
N ARG A 17 -31.65 -14.59 13.95
CA ARG A 17 -31.36 -15.39 15.17
C ARG A 17 -32.37 -16.52 15.38
N GLU A 18 -33.65 -16.25 15.13
CA GLU A 18 -34.67 -17.31 15.16
C GLU A 18 -34.37 -18.39 14.10
N LYS A 19 -33.99 -18.01 12.87
CA LYS A 19 -33.58 -18.97 11.84
C LYS A 19 -32.30 -19.73 12.21
N MET A 20 -31.37 -19.09 12.92
CA MET A 20 -30.18 -19.75 13.47
C MET A 20 -30.56 -20.83 14.48
N MET A 21 -31.46 -20.51 15.41
CA MET A 21 -31.94 -21.48 16.38
C MET A 21 -32.69 -22.64 15.71
N ALA A 22 -33.52 -22.35 14.72
CA ALA A 22 -34.25 -23.38 13.96
C ALA A 22 -33.30 -24.33 13.17
N LEU A 23 -32.13 -23.85 12.71
CA LEU A 23 -31.10 -24.74 12.13
C LEU A 23 -30.53 -25.68 13.20
N ALA A 24 -30.19 -25.15 14.37
CA ALA A 24 -29.65 -25.94 15.48
C ALA A 24 -30.67 -27.01 15.98
N GLU A 25 -31.93 -26.69 16.04
CA GLU A 25 -33.02 -27.62 16.40
C GLU A 25 -33.14 -28.78 15.38
N GLN A 26 -32.78 -28.52 14.10
CA GLN A 26 -32.73 -29.54 13.07
C GLN A 26 -31.41 -30.33 13.07
N GLY A 27 -30.52 -30.12 14.04
CA GLY A 27 -29.21 -30.78 14.13
C GLY A 27 -28.19 -30.25 13.14
N ILE A 28 -28.45 -29.06 12.54
CA ILE A 28 -27.53 -28.39 11.62
C ILE A 28 -26.77 -27.32 12.42
N ASP A 29 -25.43 -27.42 12.45
CA ASP A 29 -24.61 -26.40 13.07
C ASP A 29 -24.74 -25.08 12.28
N PRO A 30 -25.26 -23.99 12.92
CA PRO A 30 -25.44 -22.73 12.23
C PRO A 30 -24.14 -22.05 11.78
N PHE A 31 -22.99 -22.45 12.34
CA PHE A 31 -21.67 -21.88 12.03
C PHE A 31 -20.71 -22.91 11.40
N GLY A 32 -21.21 -24.10 11.17
CA GLY A 32 -20.60 -25.16 10.37
C GLY A 32 -19.19 -25.55 10.80
N LYS A 33 -18.52 -26.24 9.91
CA LYS A 33 -17.16 -26.71 10.07
C LYS A 33 -16.45 -26.76 8.73
N ARG A 34 -15.23 -27.29 8.69
CA ARG A 34 -14.43 -27.45 7.46
C ARG A 34 -15.28 -27.98 6.31
N PHE A 35 -15.15 -27.34 5.15
CA PHE A 35 -15.79 -27.73 3.90
C PHE A 35 -14.75 -27.75 2.77
N ASP A 36 -14.61 -28.89 2.09
CA ASP A 36 -13.65 -29.08 1.02
C ASP A 36 -14.31 -28.74 -0.32
N ARG A 37 -13.86 -27.68 -0.96
CA ARG A 37 -14.27 -27.28 -2.31
C ARG A 37 -13.25 -27.77 -3.34
N THR A 38 -13.70 -28.08 -4.56
CA THR A 38 -12.83 -28.54 -5.65
C THR A 38 -12.49 -27.44 -6.64
N ALA A 39 -13.24 -26.34 -6.65
CA ALA A 39 -13.04 -25.23 -7.58
C ALA A 39 -13.55 -23.90 -7.01
N ASN A 40 -13.08 -22.81 -7.58
CA ASN A 40 -13.61 -21.47 -7.38
C ASN A 40 -14.32 -20.95 -8.64
N SER A 41 -14.97 -19.79 -8.51
CA SER A 41 -15.78 -19.21 -9.59
C SER A 41 -14.98 -18.84 -10.85
N ALA A 42 -13.74 -18.34 -10.69
CA ALA A 42 -12.90 -17.97 -11.82
C ALA A 42 -12.36 -19.19 -12.56
N GLU A 43 -11.85 -20.20 -11.84
CA GLU A 43 -11.36 -21.45 -12.42
C GLU A 43 -12.44 -22.14 -13.28
N LEU A 44 -13.69 -22.19 -12.79
CA LEU A 44 -14.79 -22.77 -13.55
C LEU A 44 -15.12 -21.96 -14.79
N LYS A 45 -15.16 -20.63 -14.67
CA LYS A 45 -15.43 -19.74 -15.80
C LYS A 45 -14.36 -19.82 -16.88
N GLU A 46 -13.10 -19.89 -16.49
CA GLU A 46 -11.97 -20.05 -17.39
C GLU A 46 -11.98 -21.43 -18.07
N LYS A 47 -12.11 -22.52 -17.26
CA LYS A 47 -12.12 -23.90 -17.77
C LYS A 47 -13.22 -24.16 -18.80
N TYR A 48 -14.38 -23.53 -18.63
CA TYR A 48 -15.55 -23.77 -19.47
C TYR A 48 -15.93 -22.54 -20.31
N ALA A 49 -15.00 -21.59 -20.55
CA ALA A 49 -15.27 -20.37 -21.28
C ALA A 49 -15.91 -20.62 -22.65
N ASP A 50 -15.34 -21.54 -23.41
CA ASP A 50 -15.72 -21.85 -24.80
C ASP A 50 -16.71 -23.03 -24.93
N LYS A 51 -17.17 -23.61 -23.80
CA LYS A 51 -18.07 -24.75 -23.82
C LYS A 51 -19.53 -24.34 -23.99
N THR A 52 -20.21 -24.96 -24.93
CA THR A 52 -21.66 -24.82 -25.12
C THR A 52 -22.46 -25.52 -24.04
N LYS A 53 -23.76 -25.28 -23.99
CA LYS A 53 -24.69 -25.98 -23.07
C LYS A 53 -24.72 -27.47 -23.33
N GLU A 54 -24.75 -27.87 -24.60
CA GLU A 54 -24.78 -29.27 -25.04
C GLU A 54 -23.48 -30.00 -24.68
N GLU A 55 -22.34 -29.38 -24.95
CA GLU A 55 -21.02 -29.95 -24.58
C GLU A 55 -20.89 -30.15 -23.06
N LEU A 56 -21.34 -29.17 -22.25
CA LEU A 56 -21.30 -29.31 -20.77
C LEU A 56 -22.23 -30.41 -20.30
N HIS A 57 -23.38 -30.60 -20.94
CA HIS A 57 -24.29 -31.68 -20.63
C HIS A 57 -23.68 -33.06 -20.94
N GLU A 58 -22.96 -33.18 -22.07
CA GLU A 58 -22.26 -34.43 -22.46
C GLU A 58 -21.08 -34.72 -21.52
N LEU A 59 -20.33 -33.69 -21.11
CA LEU A 59 -19.21 -33.83 -20.17
C LEU A 59 -19.65 -34.32 -18.80
N ASN A 60 -20.83 -33.90 -18.35
CA ASN A 60 -21.42 -34.26 -17.05
C ASN A 60 -20.44 -34.10 -15.86
N GLU A 61 -19.59 -33.08 -15.93
CA GLU A 61 -18.63 -32.81 -14.88
C GLU A 61 -19.29 -32.15 -13.66
N THR A 62 -18.80 -32.51 -12.48
CA THR A 62 -19.27 -31.95 -11.20
C THR A 62 -18.23 -31.08 -10.54
N ALA A 63 -18.70 -30.10 -9.77
CA ALA A 63 -17.87 -29.24 -8.96
C ALA A 63 -18.45 -29.07 -7.56
N ILE A 64 -17.57 -28.86 -6.59
CA ILE A 64 -17.92 -28.47 -5.22
C ILE A 64 -17.44 -27.04 -5.03
N VAL A 65 -18.39 -26.13 -4.84
CA VAL A 65 -18.13 -24.71 -4.64
C VAL A 65 -18.66 -24.26 -3.28
N ALA A 66 -18.08 -23.19 -2.73
CA ALA A 66 -18.57 -22.58 -1.52
C ALA A 66 -18.38 -21.06 -1.57
N GLY A 67 -19.33 -20.34 -1.02
CA GLY A 67 -19.25 -18.88 -0.99
C GLY A 67 -20.40 -18.24 -0.23
N ARG A 68 -20.38 -16.90 -0.22
CA ARG A 68 -21.43 -16.08 0.37
C ARG A 68 -22.60 -15.95 -0.58
N LEU A 69 -23.81 -16.17 -0.09
CA LEU A 69 -25.04 -16.01 -0.83
C LEU A 69 -25.35 -14.50 -1.05
N MET A 70 -25.17 -14.04 -2.27
CA MET A 70 -25.31 -12.61 -2.63
C MET A 70 -26.66 -12.28 -3.24
N THR A 71 -27.24 -13.21 -4.02
CA THR A 71 -28.56 -13.07 -4.60
C THR A 71 -29.32 -14.37 -4.45
N LYS A 72 -30.62 -14.25 -4.33
CA LYS A 72 -31.52 -15.39 -4.36
C LYS A 72 -32.84 -14.99 -5.00
N ARG A 73 -33.29 -15.79 -5.98
CA ARG A 73 -34.59 -15.64 -6.63
C ARG A 73 -35.15 -17.02 -6.92
N GLY A 74 -36.45 -17.16 -6.94
CA GLY A 74 -37.11 -18.42 -7.28
C GLY A 74 -38.59 -18.39 -6.98
N LYS A 75 -39.31 -19.29 -7.60
CA LYS A 75 -40.74 -19.53 -7.37
C LYS A 75 -41.05 -21.01 -7.43
N GLY A 76 -41.83 -21.47 -6.48
CA GLY A 76 -42.24 -22.89 -6.44
C GLY A 76 -41.09 -23.84 -6.10
N LYS A 77 -40.72 -24.75 -7.02
CA LYS A 77 -39.72 -25.81 -6.82
C LYS A 77 -38.34 -25.50 -7.38
N VAL A 78 -38.12 -24.29 -7.91
CA VAL A 78 -36.88 -23.90 -8.56
C VAL A 78 -36.38 -22.58 -8.01
N GLY A 79 -35.10 -22.50 -7.75
CA GLY A 79 -34.41 -21.30 -7.33
C GLY A 79 -33.10 -21.08 -8.05
N PHE A 80 -32.74 -19.81 -8.18
CA PHE A 80 -31.44 -19.35 -8.65
C PHE A 80 -30.79 -18.50 -7.56
N ALA A 81 -29.49 -18.59 -7.44
CA ALA A 81 -28.72 -17.79 -6.50
C ALA A 81 -27.34 -17.50 -7.07
N HIS A 82 -26.66 -16.48 -6.53
CA HIS A 82 -25.24 -16.27 -6.81
C HIS A 82 -24.45 -16.46 -5.52
N LEU A 83 -23.41 -17.28 -5.57
CA LEU A 83 -22.39 -17.39 -4.55
C LEU A 83 -21.20 -16.52 -4.93
N GLN A 84 -20.73 -15.73 -3.97
CA GLN A 84 -19.49 -14.96 -4.09
C GLN A 84 -18.39 -15.68 -3.33
N ASP A 85 -17.32 -15.98 -4.02
CA ASP A 85 -16.07 -16.45 -3.44
C ASP A 85 -14.97 -15.37 -3.57
N ARG A 86 -13.73 -15.75 -3.34
CA ARG A 86 -12.56 -14.85 -3.44
C ARG A 86 -12.36 -14.32 -4.85
N GLU A 87 -12.64 -15.13 -5.87
CA GLU A 87 -12.31 -14.81 -7.27
C GLU A 87 -13.48 -14.15 -8.02
N GLY A 88 -14.72 -14.30 -7.51
CA GLY A 88 -15.89 -13.73 -8.17
C GLY A 88 -17.20 -14.34 -7.74
N GLN A 89 -18.13 -14.47 -8.67
CA GLN A 89 -19.44 -15.06 -8.42
C GLN A 89 -19.73 -16.19 -9.39
N ILE A 90 -20.46 -17.22 -8.92
CA ILE A 90 -20.99 -18.32 -9.73
C ILE A 90 -22.50 -18.45 -9.48
N GLN A 91 -23.27 -18.69 -10.54
CA GLN A 91 -24.70 -18.92 -10.41
C GLN A 91 -24.97 -20.35 -9.91
N LEU A 92 -25.96 -20.48 -9.05
CA LEU A 92 -26.53 -21.76 -8.66
C LEU A 92 -27.89 -21.94 -9.30
N TYR A 93 -28.17 -23.13 -9.75
CA TYR A 93 -29.49 -23.61 -10.15
C TYR A 93 -29.93 -24.71 -9.19
N VAL A 94 -30.92 -24.42 -8.36
CA VAL A 94 -31.36 -25.30 -7.26
C VAL A 94 -32.79 -25.78 -7.54
N ARG A 95 -32.97 -27.10 -7.67
CA ARG A 95 -34.28 -27.72 -7.84
C ARG A 95 -34.61 -28.58 -6.66
N LYS A 96 -35.85 -28.53 -6.15
CA LYS A 96 -36.34 -29.33 -5.05
C LYS A 96 -36.15 -30.85 -5.32
N ASP A 97 -36.43 -31.25 -6.57
CA ASP A 97 -36.34 -32.64 -6.99
C ASP A 97 -34.90 -33.16 -7.05
N SER A 98 -33.91 -32.27 -7.23
CA SER A 98 -32.48 -32.63 -7.30
C SER A 98 -31.80 -32.66 -5.96
N VAL A 99 -32.09 -31.70 -5.07
CA VAL A 99 -31.42 -31.56 -3.76
C VAL A 99 -32.20 -32.23 -2.61
N GLY A 100 -33.44 -32.65 -2.85
CA GLY A 100 -34.34 -33.15 -1.81
C GLY A 100 -35.08 -32.05 -1.06
N GLU A 101 -36.13 -32.44 -0.33
CA GLU A 101 -37.02 -31.50 0.36
C GLU A 101 -36.29 -30.70 1.43
N ASP A 102 -35.55 -31.37 2.31
CA ASP A 102 -34.88 -30.77 3.46
C ASP A 102 -33.84 -29.72 3.03
N ASN A 103 -32.97 -30.08 2.07
CA ASN A 103 -31.96 -29.16 1.53
C ASN A 103 -32.60 -27.98 0.78
N TYR A 104 -33.73 -28.22 0.09
CA TYR A 104 -34.45 -27.13 -0.58
C TYR A 104 -35.08 -26.18 0.41
N GLU A 105 -35.61 -26.63 1.54
CA GLU A 105 -36.12 -25.76 2.61
C GLU A 105 -35.00 -24.99 3.28
N ILE A 106 -33.80 -25.57 3.49
CA ILE A 106 -32.60 -24.84 3.97
C ILE A 106 -32.27 -23.72 3.00
N PHE A 107 -32.18 -24.00 1.69
CA PHE A 107 -31.93 -22.99 0.67
C PHE A 107 -32.98 -21.90 0.66
N LYS A 108 -34.25 -22.27 0.76
CA LYS A 108 -35.39 -21.34 0.75
C LYS A 108 -35.37 -20.39 1.96
N LYS A 109 -34.98 -20.90 3.14
CA LYS A 109 -34.90 -20.12 4.39
C LYS A 109 -33.58 -19.38 4.55
N ALA A 110 -32.53 -19.71 3.78
CA ALA A 110 -31.24 -19.04 3.83
C ALA A 110 -31.40 -17.54 3.53
N ASP A 111 -30.68 -16.70 4.25
CA ASP A 111 -30.66 -15.25 4.06
C ASP A 111 -29.47 -14.84 3.17
N LEU A 112 -29.60 -13.69 2.51
CA LEU A 112 -28.45 -13.07 1.84
C LEU A 112 -27.37 -12.76 2.89
N GLY A 113 -26.14 -13.14 2.56
CA GLY A 113 -25.01 -13.08 3.47
C GLY A 113 -24.63 -14.42 4.12
N ASP A 114 -25.52 -15.43 4.13
CA ASP A 114 -25.18 -16.76 4.60
C ASP A 114 -24.09 -17.40 3.71
N PHE A 115 -23.25 -18.22 4.31
CA PHE A 115 -22.31 -19.06 3.54
C PHE A 115 -22.92 -20.44 3.31
N ILE A 116 -22.85 -20.87 2.07
CA ILE A 116 -23.31 -22.20 1.66
C ILE A 116 -22.27 -22.90 0.80
N GLY A 117 -22.19 -24.22 0.93
CA GLY A 117 -21.46 -25.10 0.06
C GLY A 117 -22.43 -25.83 -0.86
N VAL A 118 -22.04 -26.04 -2.10
CA VAL A 118 -22.87 -26.71 -3.12
C VAL A 118 -22.03 -27.69 -3.91
N GLU A 119 -22.52 -28.91 -4.04
CA GLU A 119 -22.04 -29.91 -4.94
C GLU A 119 -23.04 -30.07 -6.07
N GLY A 120 -22.57 -30.09 -7.31
CA GLY A 120 -23.47 -30.21 -8.44
C GLY A 120 -22.79 -30.27 -9.80
N GLU A 121 -23.61 -30.48 -10.83
CA GLU A 121 -23.22 -30.55 -12.24
C GLU A 121 -22.94 -29.14 -12.79
N VAL A 122 -21.84 -28.98 -13.52
CA VAL A 122 -21.52 -27.74 -14.21
C VAL A 122 -22.37 -27.65 -15.48
N MET A 123 -23.14 -26.57 -15.63
CA MET A 123 -24.05 -26.40 -16.76
C MET A 123 -24.09 -24.94 -17.23
N ARG A 124 -24.65 -24.71 -18.43
CA ARG A 124 -25.12 -23.38 -18.85
C ARG A 124 -26.65 -23.32 -18.87
N THR A 125 -27.17 -22.20 -18.43
CA THR A 125 -28.60 -21.90 -18.52
C THR A 125 -28.99 -21.54 -19.97
N ASP A 126 -30.29 -21.44 -20.26
CA ASP A 126 -30.77 -20.95 -21.56
C ASP A 126 -30.30 -19.54 -21.92
N MET A 127 -29.93 -18.75 -20.90
CA MET A 127 -29.33 -17.42 -21.06
C MET A 127 -27.79 -17.49 -21.13
N SER A 128 -27.21 -18.65 -21.37
CA SER A 128 -25.77 -18.92 -21.49
C SER A 128 -24.94 -18.62 -20.23
N GLU A 129 -25.57 -18.45 -19.05
CA GLU A 129 -24.85 -18.21 -17.81
C GLU A 129 -24.33 -19.54 -17.24
N LEU A 130 -23.00 -19.60 -16.96
CA LEU A 130 -22.37 -20.76 -16.33
C LEU A 130 -22.89 -20.92 -14.90
N SER A 131 -23.38 -22.11 -14.58
CA SER A 131 -24.08 -22.39 -13.34
C SER A 131 -23.73 -23.75 -12.76
N ILE A 132 -23.89 -23.91 -11.46
CA ILE A 132 -23.87 -25.22 -10.81
C ILE A 132 -25.31 -25.67 -10.57
N LYS A 133 -25.70 -26.77 -11.20
CA LYS A 133 -26.96 -27.44 -10.95
C LYS A 133 -26.80 -28.30 -9.69
N ALA A 134 -27.29 -27.75 -8.58
CA ALA A 134 -27.11 -28.34 -7.27
C ALA A 134 -27.71 -29.74 -7.13
N THR A 135 -26.91 -30.66 -6.63
CA THR A 135 -27.34 -32.03 -6.21
C THR A 135 -27.30 -32.14 -4.69
N LYS A 136 -26.40 -31.40 -4.05
CA LYS A 136 -26.30 -31.33 -2.58
C LYS A 136 -26.01 -29.90 -2.15
N LEU A 137 -26.57 -29.51 -1.00
CA LEU A 137 -26.41 -28.19 -0.40
C LEU A 137 -26.06 -28.35 1.06
N THR A 138 -25.07 -27.61 1.51
CA THR A 138 -24.60 -27.62 2.90
C THR A 138 -24.61 -26.20 3.46
N HIS A 139 -25.28 -25.98 4.57
CA HIS A 139 -25.18 -24.72 5.31
C HIS A 139 -23.81 -24.65 6.00
N LEU A 140 -23.09 -23.54 5.83
CA LEU A 140 -21.74 -23.37 6.37
C LEU A 140 -21.64 -22.28 7.45
N SER A 141 -22.34 -21.15 7.29
CA SER A 141 -22.33 -20.13 8.32
C SER A 141 -23.51 -19.17 8.15
N LYS A 142 -24.19 -18.91 9.25
CA LYS A 142 -25.33 -18.00 9.32
C LYS A 142 -24.89 -16.55 9.50
N SER A 143 -25.36 -15.69 8.61
CA SER A 143 -25.22 -14.24 8.74
C SER A 143 -26.30 -13.67 9.64
N LEU A 144 -25.92 -13.10 10.78
CA LEU A 144 -26.86 -12.56 11.77
C LEU A 144 -27.20 -11.07 11.55
N ARG A 145 -26.50 -10.41 10.62
CA ARG A 145 -26.80 -9.03 10.19
C ARG A 145 -27.08 -9.00 8.68
N PRO A 146 -28.04 -8.19 8.21
CA PRO A 146 -28.26 -8.02 6.77
C PRO A 146 -27.04 -7.35 6.13
N LEU A 147 -26.79 -7.70 4.88
CA LEU A 147 -25.83 -6.97 4.06
C LEU A 147 -26.36 -5.57 3.73
N PRO A 148 -25.48 -4.59 3.47
CA PRO A 148 -25.87 -3.29 2.93
C PRO A 148 -26.73 -3.44 1.68
N GLU A 149 -27.61 -2.47 1.41
CA GLU A 149 -28.48 -2.52 0.23
C GLU A 149 -27.69 -2.54 -1.08
N LYS A 150 -28.09 -3.40 -1.99
CA LYS A 150 -27.34 -3.76 -3.21
C LYS A 150 -27.24 -2.67 -4.28
N PHE A 151 -28.22 -1.78 -4.32
CA PHE A 151 -28.41 -0.90 -5.49
C PHE A 151 -27.39 0.25 -5.60
N HIS A 152 -26.73 0.59 -4.51
CA HIS A 152 -25.75 1.69 -4.48
C HIS A 152 -24.40 1.30 -3.88
N GLY A 153 -24.21 0.03 -3.49
CA GLY A 153 -23.05 -0.40 -2.73
C GLY A 153 -22.98 0.30 -1.36
N LEU A 154 -21.85 0.20 -0.70
CA LEU A 154 -21.55 1.00 0.48
C LEU A 154 -20.92 2.32 -0.01
N THR A 155 -21.67 3.43 0.04
CA THR A 155 -21.24 4.74 -0.48
C THR A 155 -20.77 5.70 0.60
N ASP A 156 -21.16 5.46 1.86
CA ASP A 156 -20.70 6.26 2.98
C ASP A 156 -19.22 5.98 3.26
N ILE A 157 -18.38 6.97 2.97
CA ILE A 157 -16.90 6.89 3.05
C ILE A 157 -16.44 6.52 4.47
N GLU A 158 -17.10 7.07 5.49
CA GLU A 158 -16.73 6.78 6.88
C GLU A 158 -17.01 5.31 7.22
N THR A 159 -18.15 4.79 6.82
CA THR A 159 -18.49 3.37 6.99
C THR A 159 -17.56 2.47 6.19
N ILE A 160 -17.16 2.85 4.96
CA ILE A 160 -16.18 2.13 4.15
C ILE A 160 -14.88 1.91 4.93
N TYR A 161 -14.34 2.95 5.53
CA TYR A 161 -13.06 2.84 6.26
C TYR A 161 -13.20 2.16 7.62
N ARG A 162 -14.26 2.44 8.39
CA ARG A 162 -14.49 1.85 9.73
C ARG A 162 -14.96 0.40 9.67
N LYS A 163 -15.73 0.03 8.64
CA LYS A 163 -16.31 -1.30 8.45
C LYS A 163 -15.79 -1.94 7.16
N ARG A 164 -14.50 -1.99 6.99
CA ARG A 164 -13.83 -2.49 5.79
C ARG A 164 -14.34 -3.88 5.35
N HIS A 165 -14.73 -4.74 6.28
CA HIS A 165 -15.34 -6.02 5.96
C HIS A 165 -16.65 -5.89 5.17
N LEU A 166 -17.46 -4.85 5.40
CA LEU A 166 -18.66 -4.59 4.61
C LEU A 166 -18.30 -4.04 3.22
N ASP A 167 -17.31 -3.17 3.15
CA ASP A 167 -16.76 -2.66 1.90
C ASP A 167 -16.25 -3.81 1.00
N LEU A 168 -15.42 -4.70 1.53
CA LEU A 168 -14.89 -5.87 0.81
C LEU A 168 -15.98 -6.85 0.35
N ILE A 169 -17.09 -6.96 1.08
CA ILE A 169 -18.25 -7.78 0.65
C ILE A 169 -19.00 -7.11 -0.51
N SER A 170 -19.16 -5.79 -0.45
CA SER A 170 -20.08 -5.04 -1.30
C SER A 170 -19.42 -4.46 -2.55
N ASN A 171 -18.15 -4.06 -2.44
CA ASN A 171 -17.38 -3.34 -3.45
C ASN A 171 -16.25 -4.21 -3.99
N ARG A 172 -16.47 -4.83 -5.14
CA ARG A 172 -15.45 -5.69 -5.78
C ARG A 172 -14.17 -4.91 -6.12
N GLU A 173 -14.30 -3.66 -6.53
CA GLU A 173 -13.17 -2.79 -6.82
C GLU A 173 -12.26 -2.59 -5.61
N SER A 174 -12.82 -2.36 -4.41
CA SER A 174 -12.04 -2.29 -3.18
C SER A 174 -11.30 -3.60 -2.89
N PHE A 175 -11.97 -4.74 -3.06
CA PHE A 175 -11.33 -6.04 -2.89
C PHE A 175 -10.15 -6.23 -3.85
N ASP A 176 -10.35 -5.95 -5.13
CA ASP A 176 -9.33 -6.11 -6.18
C ASP A 176 -8.14 -5.16 -5.96
N ARG A 177 -8.38 -3.97 -5.39
CA ARG A 177 -7.32 -3.02 -4.99
C ARG A 177 -6.36 -3.63 -3.96
N PHE A 178 -6.88 -4.29 -2.93
CA PHE A 178 -6.04 -4.95 -1.92
C PHE A 178 -5.34 -6.21 -2.45
N VAL A 179 -5.98 -6.94 -3.37
CA VAL A 179 -5.32 -8.04 -4.08
C VAL A 179 -4.16 -7.51 -4.93
N THR A 180 -4.39 -6.41 -5.65
CA THR A 180 -3.36 -5.72 -6.45
C THR A 180 -2.20 -5.26 -5.57
N ARG A 181 -2.48 -4.64 -4.41
CA ARG A 181 -1.45 -4.26 -3.43
C ARG A 181 -0.59 -5.46 -3.01
N SER A 182 -1.22 -6.57 -2.64
CA SER A 182 -0.49 -7.76 -2.21
C SER A 182 0.36 -8.35 -3.33
N LYS A 183 -0.17 -8.37 -4.56
CA LYS A 183 0.56 -8.83 -5.75
C LYS A 183 1.75 -7.93 -6.04
N MET A 184 1.55 -6.61 -6.04
CA MET A 184 2.61 -5.62 -6.23
C MET A 184 3.78 -5.82 -5.27
N ILE A 185 3.50 -5.94 -3.96
CA ILE A 185 4.53 -6.16 -2.94
C ILE A 185 5.27 -7.50 -3.18
N SER A 186 4.54 -8.56 -3.53
CA SER A 186 5.16 -9.85 -3.84
C SER A 186 6.08 -9.79 -5.07
N GLU A 187 5.73 -8.99 -6.08
CA GLU A 187 6.56 -8.82 -7.27
C GLU A 187 7.80 -7.94 -6.97
N ILE A 188 7.69 -6.94 -6.13
CA ILE A 188 8.85 -6.16 -5.66
C ILE A 188 9.85 -7.09 -4.96
N ARG A 189 9.39 -7.98 -4.06
CA ARG A 189 10.24 -8.99 -3.42
C ARG A 189 10.92 -9.88 -4.44
N ARG A 190 10.17 -10.45 -5.38
CA ARG A 190 10.76 -11.32 -6.42
C ARG A 190 11.81 -10.61 -7.27
N TYR A 191 11.59 -9.34 -7.58
CA TYR A 191 12.56 -8.54 -8.34
C TYR A 191 13.86 -8.36 -7.56
N LEU A 192 13.78 -8.00 -6.29
CA LEU A 192 14.95 -7.81 -5.43
C LEU A 192 15.66 -9.13 -5.10
N ASP A 193 14.92 -10.18 -4.80
CA ASP A 193 15.47 -11.52 -4.59
C ASP A 193 16.22 -12.03 -5.84
N GLY A 194 15.69 -11.72 -7.03
CA GLY A 194 16.35 -12.03 -8.32
C GLY A 194 17.63 -11.24 -8.57
N LEU A 195 17.87 -10.17 -7.81
CA LEU A 195 19.09 -9.37 -7.82
C LEU A 195 20.01 -9.65 -6.61
N ASP A 196 19.78 -10.75 -5.91
CA ASP A 196 20.53 -11.20 -4.72
C ASP A 196 20.47 -10.22 -3.52
N PHE A 197 19.36 -9.49 -3.36
CA PHE A 197 19.11 -8.74 -2.14
C PHE A 197 18.52 -9.65 -1.06
N LEU A 198 18.90 -9.41 0.19
CA LEU A 198 18.36 -10.10 1.37
C LEU A 198 17.27 -9.26 2.02
N GLU A 199 16.05 -9.80 2.17
CA GLU A 199 15.03 -9.18 3.02
C GLU A 199 15.43 -9.39 4.50
N VAL A 200 15.45 -8.30 5.26
CA VAL A 200 15.78 -8.30 6.68
C VAL A 200 14.71 -7.61 7.50
N GLU A 201 14.71 -7.83 8.80
CA GLU A 201 13.86 -7.15 9.77
C GLU A 201 14.71 -6.44 10.80
N THR A 202 14.42 -5.17 11.08
CA THR A 202 15.06 -4.36 12.10
C THR A 202 14.05 -3.92 13.16
N PRO A 203 14.48 -3.48 14.35
CA PRO A 203 13.56 -3.12 15.42
C PRO A 203 12.56 -2.02 15.03
N VAL A 204 11.33 -2.15 15.51
CA VAL A 204 10.32 -1.08 15.47
C VAL A 204 10.49 -0.10 16.63
N LEU A 205 10.95 -0.61 17.80
CA LEU A 205 11.21 0.21 18.99
C LEU A 205 12.68 0.63 18.99
N HIS A 206 12.91 1.93 19.05
CA HIS A 206 14.23 2.55 19.08
C HIS A 206 14.40 3.33 20.39
N ASN A 207 15.65 3.50 20.83
CA ASN A 207 15.97 4.40 21.92
C ASN A 207 15.87 5.87 21.48
N GLU A 208 16.25 6.15 20.22
CA GLU A 208 16.21 7.47 19.64
C GLU A 208 15.67 7.40 18.20
N ALA A 209 14.99 8.46 17.75
CA ALA A 209 14.54 8.58 16.38
C ALA A 209 15.69 9.00 15.46
N GLY A 210 15.79 8.42 14.28
CA GLY A 210 16.80 8.78 13.28
C GLY A 210 16.50 8.22 11.90
N GLY A 211 17.27 8.65 10.90
CA GLY A 211 17.14 8.22 9.51
C GLY A 211 16.10 9.01 8.68
N ALA A 212 15.40 9.98 9.28
CA ALA A 212 14.46 10.87 8.59
C ALA A 212 14.24 12.13 9.42
N ALA A 213 13.69 13.17 8.79
CA ALA A 213 13.12 14.32 9.48
C ALA A 213 11.63 14.05 9.70
N ALA A 214 11.23 13.73 10.92
CA ALA A 214 9.85 13.47 11.29
C ALA A 214 9.66 13.42 12.80
N ARG A 215 8.45 13.69 13.26
CA ARG A 215 8.10 13.61 14.68
C ARG A 215 7.76 12.16 15.08
N PRO A 216 8.47 11.55 16.08
CA PRO A 216 8.22 10.18 16.48
C PRO A 216 7.00 10.03 17.41
N PHE A 217 6.42 8.82 17.47
CA PHE A 217 5.57 8.39 18.57
C PHE A 217 6.45 7.91 19.73
N VAL A 218 6.14 8.34 20.94
CA VAL A 218 6.84 7.93 22.16
C VAL A 218 6.03 6.88 22.91
N THR A 219 6.69 5.87 23.45
CA THR A 219 6.12 4.83 24.29
C THR A 219 7.01 4.54 25.49
N HIS A 220 6.49 3.82 26.50
CA HIS A 220 7.22 3.48 27.71
C HIS A 220 7.41 1.97 27.88
N HIS A 221 8.65 1.52 28.07
CA HIS A 221 8.97 0.13 28.35
C HIS A 221 8.91 -0.13 29.87
N ASN A 222 7.78 -0.64 30.36
CA ASN A 222 7.50 -0.78 31.78
C ASN A 222 8.53 -1.56 32.58
N ALA A 223 9.06 -2.67 32.03
CA ALA A 223 10.01 -3.53 32.76
C ALA A 223 11.39 -2.90 32.94
N GLN A 224 11.83 -2.07 32.01
CA GLN A 224 13.11 -1.37 32.04
C GLN A 224 12.96 0.07 32.56
N ASN A 225 11.73 0.57 32.66
CA ASN A 225 11.42 1.94 33.05
C ASN A 225 12.16 3.00 32.20
N ILE A 226 12.13 2.81 30.87
CA ILE A 226 12.72 3.72 29.89
C ILE A 226 11.68 4.13 28.85
N ASP A 227 11.80 5.34 28.36
CA ASP A 227 11.02 5.79 27.19
C ASP A 227 11.72 5.31 25.91
N MET A 228 10.91 4.95 24.94
CA MET A 228 11.34 4.51 23.61
C MET A 228 10.50 5.20 22.56
N VAL A 229 10.95 5.18 21.32
CA VAL A 229 10.21 5.74 20.19
C VAL A 229 9.89 4.65 19.17
N LEU A 230 8.80 4.83 18.43
CA LEU A 230 8.53 4.03 17.24
C LEU A 230 9.38 4.58 16.09
N ARG A 231 9.97 3.70 15.29
CA ARG A 231 10.85 4.05 14.16
C ARG A 231 10.17 4.98 13.17
N ILE A 232 10.89 5.99 12.71
CA ILE A 232 10.47 6.92 11.65
C ILE A 232 11.11 6.58 10.28
N ALA A 233 12.11 5.69 10.28
CA ALA A 233 12.81 5.12 9.12
C ALA A 233 13.51 3.82 9.55
N THR A 234 13.95 3.00 8.59
CA THR A 234 14.80 1.81 8.83
C THR A 234 16.27 2.04 8.49
N GLU A 235 16.59 3.16 7.89
CA GLU A 235 17.86 3.57 7.30
C GLU A 235 19.10 3.23 8.15
N LEU A 236 19.18 3.79 9.37
CA LEU A 236 20.41 3.67 10.17
C LEU A 236 20.71 2.23 10.57
N HIS A 237 19.70 1.39 10.77
CA HIS A 237 19.90 -0.03 11.05
C HIS A 237 20.35 -0.80 9.82
N LEU A 238 19.78 -0.52 8.64
CA LEU A 238 20.17 -1.17 7.39
C LEU A 238 21.61 -0.81 7.01
N LYS A 239 22.03 0.44 7.19
CA LYS A 239 23.43 0.85 7.00
C LYS A 239 24.40 0.12 7.95
N ARG A 240 24.00 -0.13 9.21
CA ARG A 240 24.81 -0.96 10.11
C ARG A 240 24.98 -2.39 9.61
N LEU A 241 23.98 -2.96 8.91
CA LEU A 241 24.09 -4.26 8.27
C LEU A 241 25.09 -4.22 7.10
N ILE A 242 25.13 -3.13 6.33
CA ILE A 242 26.16 -2.92 5.29
C ILE A 242 27.56 -2.86 5.92
N VAL A 243 27.75 -2.12 7.01
CA VAL A 243 29.01 -2.14 7.78
C VAL A 243 29.38 -3.56 8.23
N GLY A 244 28.38 -4.35 8.62
CA GLY A 244 28.53 -5.76 9.02
C GLY A 244 28.82 -6.72 7.87
N GLY A 245 28.86 -6.25 6.60
CA GLY A 245 29.20 -7.06 5.43
C GLY A 245 27.99 -7.64 4.68
N MET A 246 26.76 -7.25 5.01
CA MET A 246 25.57 -7.58 4.23
C MET A 246 25.47 -6.60 3.05
N GLU A 247 26.06 -6.95 1.89
CA GLU A 247 26.28 -6.04 0.78
C GLU A 247 25.00 -5.58 0.06
N ARG A 248 23.88 -6.35 0.16
CA ARG A 248 22.60 -6.04 -0.46
C ARG A 248 21.48 -6.42 0.49
N VAL A 249 20.79 -5.43 1.03
CA VAL A 249 19.70 -5.63 1.99
C VAL A 249 18.51 -4.78 1.66
N TYR A 250 17.31 -5.25 1.99
CA TYR A 250 16.11 -4.44 1.99
C TYR A 250 15.17 -4.82 3.12
N GLU A 251 14.33 -3.88 3.51
CA GLU A 251 13.24 -4.11 4.47
C GLU A 251 11.96 -3.46 3.94
N ILE A 252 10.86 -4.23 3.92
CA ILE A 252 9.51 -3.69 3.72
C ILE A 252 8.82 -3.65 5.06
N GLY A 253 8.64 -2.45 5.62
CA GLY A 253 8.17 -2.29 6.97
C GLY A 253 7.19 -1.14 7.20
N ARG A 254 6.53 -1.18 8.35
CA ARG A 254 5.75 -0.07 8.87
C ARG A 254 6.67 0.98 9.45
N ILE A 255 6.38 2.22 9.06
CA ILE A 255 7.01 3.44 9.53
C ILE A 255 5.95 4.27 10.27
N PHE A 256 6.36 4.98 11.30
CA PHE A 256 5.47 5.69 12.23
C PHE A 256 5.90 7.14 12.34
N ARG A 257 5.07 8.09 11.89
CA ARG A 257 5.31 9.53 11.99
C ARG A 257 4.13 10.20 12.66
N ASN A 258 4.37 10.88 13.77
CA ASN A 258 3.33 11.55 14.58
C ASN A 258 2.98 12.91 13.99
N GLU A 259 2.44 12.89 12.80
CA GLU A 259 2.11 14.05 11.98
C GLU A 259 0.62 14.10 11.63
N GLY A 260 0.21 15.10 10.84
CA GLY A 260 -1.16 15.26 10.38
C GLY A 260 -1.64 14.12 9.49
N MET A 261 -2.95 13.96 9.41
CA MET A 261 -3.61 13.00 8.52
C MET A 261 -4.34 13.74 7.42
N ASP A 262 -4.01 13.44 6.17
CA ASP A 262 -4.68 13.99 4.99
C ASP A 262 -4.96 12.91 3.92
N ALA A 263 -5.13 13.29 2.67
CA ALA A 263 -5.35 12.35 1.57
C ALA A 263 -4.11 11.50 1.25
N THR A 264 -2.90 11.99 1.55
CA THR A 264 -1.63 11.36 1.18
C THR A 264 -0.80 10.90 2.38
N HIS A 265 -1.20 11.31 3.60
CA HIS A 265 -0.49 11.00 4.84
C HIS A 265 -1.35 10.24 5.83
N ASN A 266 -0.76 9.21 6.44
CA ASN A 266 -1.32 8.44 7.54
C ASN A 266 -0.22 8.24 8.59
N PRO A 267 -0.52 8.28 9.90
CA PRO A 267 0.51 8.22 10.95
C PRO A 267 1.36 6.96 10.93
N GLU A 268 0.84 5.89 10.38
CA GLU A 268 1.58 4.68 10.05
C GLU A 268 1.38 4.34 8.58
N PHE A 269 2.46 4.01 7.89
CA PHE A 269 2.47 3.68 6.47
C PHE A 269 3.53 2.62 6.16
N THR A 270 3.49 2.06 4.96
CA THR A 270 4.48 1.06 4.53
C THR A 270 5.49 1.72 3.59
N SER A 271 6.77 1.54 3.93
CA SER A 271 7.90 1.89 3.06
C SER A 271 8.73 0.66 2.76
N ILE A 272 9.48 0.70 1.68
CA ILE A 272 10.61 -0.17 1.44
C ILE A 272 11.87 0.67 1.44
N GLU A 273 12.89 0.20 2.14
CA GLU A 273 14.24 0.75 2.05
C GLU A 273 15.21 -0.32 1.56
N VAL A 274 16.11 0.06 0.66
CA VAL A 274 17.03 -0.82 -0.05
C VAL A 274 18.43 -0.22 0.00
N TYR A 275 19.44 -1.02 0.36
CA TYR A 275 20.84 -0.57 0.42
C TYR A 275 21.74 -1.55 -0.32
N GLN A 276 22.67 -1.00 -1.13
CA GLN A 276 23.59 -1.76 -1.94
C GLN A 276 25.01 -1.21 -1.79
N ALA A 277 25.93 -2.05 -1.30
CA ALA A 277 27.35 -1.74 -1.25
C ALA A 277 27.93 -1.68 -2.67
N TYR A 278 29.00 -0.86 -2.84
CA TYR A 278 29.73 -0.66 -4.10
C TYR A 278 28.82 -0.08 -5.22
N ALA A 279 27.81 0.69 -4.84
CA ALA A 279 26.89 1.38 -5.74
C ALA A 279 26.83 2.87 -5.41
N ASP A 280 26.46 3.68 -6.40
CA ASP A 280 26.20 5.09 -6.26
C ASP A 280 24.72 5.43 -6.59
N TYR A 281 24.38 6.71 -6.53
CA TYR A 281 23.01 7.18 -6.80
C TYR A 281 22.53 6.88 -8.24
N LEU A 282 23.43 6.74 -9.22
CA LEU A 282 23.06 6.40 -10.61
C LEU A 282 22.65 4.93 -10.73
N ASP A 283 23.36 4.03 -10.03
CA ASP A 283 22.97 2.62 -9.92
C ASP A 283 21.60 2.51 -9.26
N ILE A 284 21.38 3.30 -8.22
CA ILE A 284 20.10 3.32 -7.48
C ILE A 284 18.97 3.92 -8.30
N MET A 285 19.23 4.91 -9.19
CA MET A 285 18.22 5.37 -10.15
C MET A 285 17.72 4.21 -11.04
N ASN A 286 18.68 3.41 -11.58
CA ASN A 286 18.34 2.26 -12.40
C ASN A 286 17.57 1.19 -11.62
N LEU A 287 17.97 0.93 -10.39
CA LEU A 287 17.27 0.01 -9.50
C LEU A 287 15.84 0.48 -9.19
N THR A 288 15.67 1.77 -8.88
CA THR A 288 14.36 2.38 -8.60
C THR A 288 13.41 2.27 -9.78
N GLU A 289 13.89 2.64 -10.97
CA GLU A 289 13.15 2.52 -12.22
C GLU A 289 12.74 1.06 -12.47
N GLY A 290 13.67 0.12 -12.31
CA GLY A 290 13.42 -1.31 -12.47
C GLY A 290 12.38 -1.87 -11.49
N ILE A 291 12.43 -1.50 -10.21
CA ILE A 291 11.43 -1.91 -9.19
C ILE A 291 10.03 -1.43 -9.59
N ILE A 292 9.90 -0.15 -9.95
CA ILE A 292 8.61 0.46 -10.25
C ILE A 292 8.02 -0.11 -11.55
N GLN A 293 8.83 -0.22 -12.60
CA GLN A 293 8.41 -0.79 -13.89
C GLN A 293 8.03 -2.27 -13.75
N HIS A 294 8.81 -3.06 -13.01
CA HIS A 294 8.48 -4.46 -12.75
C HIS A 294 7.16 -4.61 -11.99
N ALA A 295 6.96 -3.84 -10.93
CA ALA A 295 5.72 -3.82 -10.16
C ALA A 295 4.52 -3.39 -11.01
N ALA A 296 4.65 -2.33 -11.80
CA ALA A 296 3.61 -1.84 -12.70
C ALA A 296 3.23 -2.89 -13.75
N LYS A 297 4.21 -3.47 -14.43
CA LYS A 297 4.00 -4.53 -15.42
C LYS A 297 3.24 -5.73 -14.85
N ALA A 298 3.59 -6.16 -13.65
CA ALA A 298 2.98 -7.33 -13.02
C ALA A 298 1.48 -7.13 -12.68
N VAL A 299 1.03 -5.90 -12.41
CA VAL A 299 -0.35 -5.62 -11.99
C VAL A 299 -1.19 -4.90 -13.04
N LYS A 300 -0.56 -4.23 -14.02
CA LYS A 300 -1.22 -3.46 -15.09
C LYS A 300 -0.94 -3.99 -16.50
N GLY A 301 0.07 -4.85 -16.68
CA GLY A 301 0.54 -5.30 -17.98
C GLY A 301 1.58 -4.37 -18.61
N ASP A 302 1.90 -4.62 -19.87
CA ASP A 302 2.85 -3.81 -20.64
C ASP A 302 2.16 -2.55 -21.18
N GLY A 303 2.66 -1.38 -20.86
CA GLY A 303 2.17 -0.12 -21.40
C GLY A 303 2.09 0.99 -20.35
N PRO A 304 1.64 2.19 -20.79
CA PRO A 304 1.37 3.29 -19.87
C PRO A 304 0.19 2.95 -18.96
N ILE A 305 0.08 3.66 -17.86
CA ILE A 305 -1.05 3.54 -16.93
C ILE A 305 -1.91 4.81 -16.98
N ASP A 306 -3.20 4.66 -16.81
CA ASP A 306 -4.09 5.79 -16.56
C ASP A 306 -4.13 6.10 -15.05
N TYR A 307 -3.86 7.35 -14.69
CA TYR A 307 -4.04 7.86 -13.35
C TYR A 307 -4.86 9.14 -13.39
N GLN A 308 -6.10 9.07 -12.90
CA GLN A 308 -7.05 10.18 -12.85
C GLN A 308 -7.26 10.86 -14.22
N GLY A 309 -7.30 10.08 -15.29
CA GLY A 309 -7.48 10.55 -16.67
C GLY A 309 -6.19 11.07 -17.33
N THR A 310 -5.04 10.94 -16.66
CA THR A 310 -3.74 11.29 -17.21
C THR A 310 -2.96 10.02 -17.55
N GLU A 311 -2.47 9.93 -18.78
CA GLU A 311 -1.58 8.83 -19.20
C GLU A 311 -0.19 9.02 -18.60
N ILE A 312 0.27 8.04 -17.81
CA ILE A 312 1.59 8.00 -17.21
C ILE A 312 2.43 6.94 -17.90
N ARG A 313 3.52 7.34 -18.51
CA ARG A 313 4.44 6.49 -19.29
C ARG A 313 5.43 5.75 -18.39
N ILE A 314 4.87 4.92 -17.50
CA ILE A 314 5.62 4.18 -16.48
C ILE A 314 6.54 3.11 -17.09
N ASN A 315 6.27 2.68 -18.31
CA ASN A 315 7.00 1.65 -19.05
C ASN A 315 8.16 2.20 -19.93
N GLU A 316 8.32 3.52 -19.97
CA GLU A 316 9.41 4.21 -20.70
C GLU A 316 10.53 4.60 -19.71
N PRO A 317 11.75 4.90 -20.22
CA PRO A 317 12.82 5.45 -19.37
C PRO A 317 12.39 6.76 -18.70
N PHE A 318 12.65 6.90 -17.41
CA PHE A 318 12.29 8.07 -16.64
C PHE A 318 13.23 9.25 -16.95
N LYS A 319 12.66 10.47 -17.05
CA LYS A 319 13.45 11.70 -17.24
C LYS A 319 14.40 11.90 -16.05
N ARG A 320 15.61 12.36 -16.31
CA ARG A 320 16.61 12.73 -15.29
C ARG A 320 16.98 14.19 -15.49
N VAL A 321 16.85 15.00 -14.44
CA VAL A 321 17.12 16.44 -14.51
C VAL A 321 17.78 16.91 -13.21
N HIS A 322 18.81 17.77 -13.33
CA HIS A 322 19.40 18.40 -12.15
C HIS A 322 18.44 19.46 -11.58
N MET A 323 18.35 19.57 -10.25
CA MET A 323 17.44 20.50 -9.58
C MET A 323 17.60 21.95 -10.07
N VAL A 324 18.82 22.44 -10.20
CA VAL A 324 19.10 23.79 -10.69
C VAL A 324 18.62 23.99 -12.13
N ASP A 325 18.81 23.00 -13.01
CA ASP A 325 18.34 23.08 -14.40
C ASP A 325 16.81 23.08 -14.46
N ALA A 326 16.14 22.27 -13.63
CA ALA A 326 14.70 22.26 -13.55
C ALA A 326 14.13 23.60 -13.06
N ILE A 327 14.75 24.22 -12.05
CA ILE A 327 14.37 25.58 -11.58
C ILE A 327 14.57 26.59 -12.71
N LYS A 328 15.71 26.54 -13.40
CA LYS A 328 16.01 27.46 -14.49
C LYS A 328 15.02 27.31 -15.66
N GLU A 329 14.64 26.08 -16.01
CA GLU A 329 13.66 25.81 -17.07
C GLU A 329 12.29 26.47 -16.74
N VAL A 330 11.85 26.39 -15.50
CA VAL A 330 10.52 26.88 -15.07
C VAL A 330 10.50 28.37 -14.74
N THR A 331 11.52 28.86 -14.04
CA THR A 331 11.51 30.23 -13.46
C THR A 331 12.40 31.25 -14.20
N GLY A 332 13.35 30.75 -15.01
CA GLY A 332 14.41 31.54 -15.60
C GLY A 332 15.55 31.92 -14.63
N VAL A 333 15.46 31.54 -13.36
CA VAL A 333 16.50 31.81 -12.35
C VAL A 333 17.60 30.76 -12.46
N ASP A 334 18.85 31.20 -12.55
CA ASP A 334 20.03 30.35 -12.67
C ASP A 334 20.83 30.33 -11.36
N PHE A 335 20.86 29.19 -10.69
CA PHE A 335 21.64 28.98 -9.47
C PHE A 335 23.00 28.31 -9.70
N TRP A 336 23.40 28.07 -10.97
CA TRP A 336 24.74 27.56 -11.26
C TRP A 336 25.87 28.55 -10.89
N PRO A 337 25.76 29.87 -11.20
CA PRO A 337 26.73 30.83 -10.72
C PRO A 337 26.73 30.91 -9.18
N GLU A 338 27.91 31.03 -8.59
CA GLU A 338 28.02 31.34 -7.17
C GLU A 338 27.32 32.65 -6.83
N MET A 339 26.59 32.66 -5.73
CA MET A 339 25.89 33.85 -5.21
C MET A 339 25.93 33.89 -3.70
N THR A 340 25.77 35.05 -3.13
CA THR A 340 25.66 35.23 -1.69
C THR A 340 24.24 34.88 -1.21
N VAL A 341 24.09 34.63 0.10
CA VAL A 341 22.79 34.40 0.71
C VAL A 341 21.86 35.62 0.52
N GLU A 342 22.40 36.82 0.60
CA GLU A 342 21.65 38.07 0.42
C GLU A 342 21.11 38.20 -1.02
N GLU A 343 21.89 37.81 -2.03
CA GLU A 343 21.46 37.78 -3.43
C GLU A 343 20.34 36.75 -3.64
N ALA A 344 20.51 35.55 -3.07
CA ALA A 344 19.50 34.48 -3.15
C ALA A 344 18.18 34.87 -2.45
N ILE A 345 18.25 35.51 -1.28
CA ILE A 345 17.09 36.08 -0.58
C ILE A 345 16.41 37.18 -1.42
N ALA A 346 17.18 38.03 -2.09
CA ALA A 346 16.62 39.06 -2.96
C ALA A 346 15.84 38.45 -4.14
N LEU A 347 16.38 37.40 -4.77
CA LEU A 347 15.70 36.62 -5.83
C LEU A 347 14.42 35.95 -5.29
N ALA A 348 14.48 35.34 -4.12
CA ALA A 348 13.32 34.74 -3.50
C ALA A 348 12.19 35.74 -3.24
N LYS A 349 12.52 36.92 -2.74
CA LYS A 349 11.56 38.02 -2.55
C LYS A 349 10.99 38.55 -3.87
N GLU A 350 11.82 38.70 -4.91
CA GLU A 350 11.36 39.09 -6.25
C GLU A 350 10.35 38.09 -6.82
N LYS A 351 10.62 36.80 -6.65
CA LYS A 351 9.77 35.71 -7.13
C LYS A 351 8.65 35.29 -6.17
N GLN A 352 8.57 35.95 -5.00
CA GLN A 352 7.56 35.67 -3.95
C GLN A 352 7.65 34.25 -3.35
N VAL A 353 8.86 33.69 -3.32
CA VAL A 353 9.10 32.39 -2.67
C VAL A 353 9.02 32.55 -1.15
N PRO A 354 8.21 31.76 -0.44
CA PRO A 354 8.18 31.76 1.02
C PRO A 354 9.54 31.35 1.61
N LEU A 355 10.03 32.11 2.59
CA LEU A 355 11.27 31.76 3.29
C LEU A 355 10.99 31.55 4.77
N GLU A 356 11.48 30.45 5.31
CA GLU A 356 11.38 30.15 6.73
C GLU A 356 12.57 30.72 7.52
N LYS A 357 12.39 30.87 8.85
CA LYS A 357 13.42 31.52 9.70
C LYS A 357 14.74 30.77 9.76
N HIS A 358 14.70 29.45 9.55
CA HIS A 358 15.89 28.59 9.57
C HIS A 358 16.60 28.51 8.21
N PHE A 359 16.08 29.13 7.16
CA PHE A 359 16.75 29.19 5.86
C PHE A 359 17.93 30.18 5.90
N THR A 360 19.13 29.68 6.18
CA THR A 360 20.34 30.43 6.42
C THR A 360 21.39 30.29 5.30
N SER A 361 21.09 29.52 4.25
CA SER A 361 22.02 29.24 3.16
C SER A 361 21.37 29.36 1.79
N VAL A 362 22.19 29.45 0.75
CA VAL A 362 21.75 29.43 -0.65
C VAL A 362 21.05 28.09 -0.97
N GLY A 363 21.54 26.98 -0.40
CA GLY A 363 20.95 25.67 -0.59
C GLY A 363 19.51 25.58 -0.12
N HIS A 364 19.16 26.13 1.04
CA HIS A 364 17.78 26.20 1.51
C HIS A 364 16.88 26.98 0.52
N ILE A 365 17.41 28.05 -0.07
CA ILE A 365 16.67 28.89 -1.01
C ILE A 365 16.47 28.16 -2.34
N ILE A 366 17.48 27.44 -2.84
CA ILE A 366 17.36 26.57 -4.02
C ILE A 366 16.24 25.55 -3.81
N ASN A 367 16.23 24.88 -2.66
CA ASN A 367 15.18 23.91 -2.33
C ASN A 367 13.79 24.56 -2.29
N ALA A 368 13.65 25.71 -1.67
CA ALA A 368 12.39 26.46 -1.64
C ALA A 368 11.90 26.87 -3.04
N PHE A 369 12.79 27.23 -3.96
CA PHE A 369 12.43 27.48 -5.37
C PHE A 369 11.94 26.23 -6.06
N PHE A 370 12.57 25.10 -5.79
CA PHE A 370 12.16 23.82 -6.37
C PHE A 370 10.75 23.43 -5.89
N GLU A 371 10.50 23.47 -4.60
CA GLU A 371 9.20 23.14 -3.99
C GLU A 371 8.09 24.06 -4.50
N GLU A 372 8.34 25.37 -4.59
CA GLU A 372 7.33 26.35 -5.00
C GLU A 372 6.98 26.30 -6.49
N PHE A 373 7.96 26.05 -7.39
CA PHE A 373 7.75 26.23 -8.82
C PHE A 373 7.86 24.96 -9.65
N VAL A 374 8.64 23.97 -9.21
CA VAL A 374 8.99 22.82 -10.05
C VAL A 374 8.15 21.60 -9.76
N GLU A 375 7.94 21.27 -8.49
CA GLU A 375 7.24 20.03 -8.10
C GLU A 375 5.89 19.86 -8.79
N GLU A 376 5.07 20.92 -8.83
CA GLU A 376 3.73 20.87 -9.45
C GLU A 376 3.77 20.71 -10.98
N THR A 377 4.93 20.82 -11.62
CA THR A 377 5.11 20.60 -13.06
C THR A 377 5.49 19.15 -13.41
N LEU A 378 5.89 18.35 -12.43
CA LEU A 378 6.45 17.02 -12.62
C LEU A 378 5.36 15.95 -12.74
N VAL A 379 4.70 15.88 -13.90
CA VAL A 379 3.60 14.93 -14.17
C VAL A 379 4.12 13.54 -14.56
N GLN A 380 5.06 13.47 -15.53
CA GLN A 380 5.64 12.21 -15.97
C GLN A 380 6.78 11.78 -15.03
N PRO A 381 7.08 10.46 -14.93
CA PRO A 381 8.16 9.97 -14.07
C PRO A 381 9.46 10.72 -14.31
N THR A 382 9.95 11.46 -13.31
CA THR A 382 11.13 12.30 -13.40
C THR A 382 11.98 12.17 -12.15
N PHE A 383 13.23 11.77 -12.33
CA PHE A 383 14.26 11.88 -11.30
C PHE A 383 14.80 13.31 -11.28
N VAL A 384 14.69 13.97 -10.14
CA VAL A 384 15.34 15.24 -9.87
C VAL A 384 16.54 14.96 -8.97
N PHE A 385 17.73 15.29 -9.43
CA PHE A 385 18.97 15.03 -8.70
C PHE A 385 19.77 16.31 -8.42
N GLY A 386 20.79 16.21 -7.58
CA GLY A 386 21.61 17.36 -7.17
C GLY A 386 20.93 18.23 -6.12
N HIS A 387 20.39 17.62 -5.08
CA HIS A 387 19.83 18.33 -3.93
C HIS A 387 20.93 19.01 -3.13
N PRO A 388 20.70 20.23 -2.58
CA PRO A 388 21.68 20.93 -1.75
C PRO A 388 22.10 20.15 -0.52
N VAL A 389 23.34 20.38 -0.07
CA VAL A 389 23.93 19.69 1.10
C VAL A 389 23.14 20.00 2.37
N GLU A 390 22.64 21.21 2.52
CA GLU A 390 21.94 21.70 3.71
C GLU A 390 20.61 20.97 3.97
N VAL A 391 19.98 20.45 2.91
CA VAL A 391 18.72 19.67 3.02
C VAL A 391 18.95 18.17 2.86
N SER A 392 20.21 17.71 2.89
CA SER A 392 20.58 16.32 2.59
C SER A 392 21.57 15.74 3.62
N PRO A 393 21.17 15.61 4.91
CA PRO A 393 22.10 15.33 6.01
C PRO A 393 22.76 13.94 5.98
N LEU A 394 22.21 13.00 5.22
CA LEU A 394 22.69 11.61 5.15
C LEU A 394 23.31 11.25 3.78
N ALA A 395 23.27 12.21 2.84
CA ALA A 395 23.77 12.01 1.49
C ALA A 395 25.21 12.51 1.32
N LYS A 396 25.99 11.80 0.50
CA LYS A 396 27.36 12.16 0.18
C LYS A 396 27.40 13.38 -0.72
N LYS A 397 28.34 14.30 -0.45
CA LYS A 397 28.59 15.48 -1.33
C LYS A 397 29.02 15.02 -2.70
N ASN A 398 28.52 15.72 -3.72
CA ASN A 398 29.02 15.53 -5.08
C ASN A 398 30.49 16.00 -5.17
N PRO A 399 31.41 15.18 -5.73
CA PRO A 399 32.84 15.54 -5.76
C PRO A 399 33.16 16.67 -6.75
N GLU A 400 32.31 16.90 -7.77
CA GLU A 400 32.53 17.94 -8.77
C GLU A 400 31.99 19.31 -8.33
N ASP A 401 30.88 19.31 -7.57
CA ASP A 401 30.30 20.53 -6.98
C ASP A 401 29.78 20.22 -5.56
N THR A 402 30.57 20.58 -4.56
CA THR A 402 30.30 20.27 -3.15
C THR A 402 29.14 21.05 -2.55
N ARG A 403 28.48 21.96 -3.29
CA ARG A 403 27.23 22.60 -2.89
C ARG A 403 26.06 21.62 -2.93
N PHE A 404 26.17 20.57 -3.73
CA PHE A 404 25.16 19.55 -3.96
C PHE A 404 25.57 18.19 -3.42
N THR A 405 24.59 17.30 -3.35
CA THR A 405 24.79 15.91 -2.97
C THR A 405 24.46 14.98 -4.15
N ASP A 406 25.00 13.78 -4.12
CA ASP A 406 24.63 12.66 -4.99
C ASP A 406 23.29 12.05 -4.51
N ARG A 407 22.22 12.86 -4.55
CA ARG A 407 20.85 12.53 -4.11
C ARG A 407 19.88 12.80 -5.24
N PHE A 408 18.87 11.97 -5.32
CA PHE A 408 17.71 12.22 -6.18
C PHE A 408 16.38 11.93 -5.44
N GLU A 409 15.34 12.56 -5.92
CA GLU A 409 13.97 12.21 -5.65
C GLU A 409 13.25 11.87 -6.95
N LEU A 410 12.33 10.88 -6.90
CA LEU A 410 11.48 10.52 -8.03
C LEU A 410 10.11 11.13 -7.86
N PHE A 411 9.70 11.94 -8.82
CA PHE A 411 8.37 12.53 -8.88
C PHE A 411 7.53 11.89 -9.99
N ILE A 412 6.26 11.63 -9.67
CA ILE A 412 5.22 11.20 -10.60
C ILE A 412 3.91 11.89 -10.18
N MET A 413 3.19 12.49 -11.13
CA MET A 413 1.95 13.23 -10.82
C MET A 413 2.12 14.21 -9.65
N THR A 414 3.17 15.01 -9.72
CA THR A 414 3.52 16.06 -8.75
C THR A 414 3.75 15.59 -7.32
N LYS A 415 4.03 14.31 -7.13
CA LYS A 415 4.27 13.72 -5.80
C LYS A 415 5.57 12.92 -5.82
N GLU A 416 6.30 12.99 -4.71
CA GLU A 416 7.48 12.18 -4.44
C GLU A 416 7.10 10.71 -4.24
N TYR A 417 7.79 9.79 -4.93
CA TYR A 417 7.62 8.35 -4.81
C TYR A 417 8.83 7.64 -4.23
N ALA A 418 10.02 8.21 -4.47
CA ALA A 418 11.27 7.67 -3.97
C ALA A 418 12.25 8.78 -3.63
N ASN A 419 13.07 8.52 -2.61
CA ASN A 419 14.21 9.34 -2.20
C ASN A 419 15.43 8.41 -2.08
N ALA A 420 16.55 8.80 -2.68
CA ALA A 420 17.72 7.94 -2.72
C ALA A 420 19.01 8.76 -2.90
N PHE A 421 20.12 8.20 -2.45
CA PHE A 421 21.41 8.88 -2.56
C PHE A 421 22.59 7.91 -2.47
N THR A 422 23.77 8.40 -2.87
CA THR A 422 25.03 7.83 -2.41
C THR A 422 25.18 8.15 -0.94
N GLU A 423 25.34 7.12 -0.11
CA GLU A 423 25.36 7.23 1.34
C GLU A 423 26.60 7.99 1.84
N LEU A 424 26.39 8.89 2.78
CA LEU A 424 27.51 9.49 3.52
C LEU A 424 28.15 8.43 4.40
N ASN A 425 29.40 8.09 4.07
CA ASN A 425 30.18 7.05 4.77
C ASN A 425 31.42 7.61 5.51
N ASP A 426 31.54 8.94 5.58
CA ASP A 426 32.55 9.63 6.37
C ASP A 426 31.99 9.90 7.78
N PRO A 427 32.48 9.25 8.86
CA PRO A 427 31.97 9.43 10.21
C PRO A 427 32.15 10.85 10.74
N ILE A 428 33.19 11.56 10.30
CA ILE A 428 33.49 12.93 10.76
C ILE A 428 32.49 13.93 10.14
N ASP A 429 32.27 13.84 8.83
CA ASP A 429 31.25 14.66 8.15
C ASP A 429 29.86 14.32 8.68
N GLN A 430 29.54 13.02 8.91
CA GLN A 430 28.25 12.61 9.46
C GLN A 430 27.98 13.20 10.85
N LEU A 431 28.95 13.16 11.74
CA LEU A 431 28.82 13.75 13.07
C LEU A 431 28.54 15.27 12.98
N SER A 432 29.32 15.96 12.13
CA SER A 432 29.14 17.41 11.92
C SER A 432 27.72 17.75 11.43
N ARG A 433 27.12 16.90 10.55
CA ARG A 433 25.75 17.11 10.07
C ARG A 433 24.70 16.82 11.12
N PHE A 434 24.89 15.81 11.96
CA PHE A 434 24.02 15.58 13.10
C PHE A 434 24.08 16.71 14.13
N GLU A 435 25.27 17.28 14.37
CA GLU A 435 25.40 18.46 15.22
C GLU A 435 24.64 19.67 14.66
N ALA A 436 24.69 19.89 13.34
CA ALA A 436 23.92 20.93 12.68
C ALA A 436 22.39 20.71 12.78
N GLN A 437 21.92 19.47 12.63
CA GLN A 437 20.51 19.13 12.85
C GLN A 437 20.08 19.35 14.30
N ALA A 438 20.90 18.97 15.28
CA ALA A 438 20.61 19.21 16.69
C ALA A 438 20.49 20.72 17.00
N GLN A 439 21.32 21.56 16.39
CA GLN A 439 21.21 23.02 16.49
C GLN A 439 19.93 23.56 15.84
N ALA A 440 19.52 23.03 14.67
CA ALA A 440 18.26 23.41 14.02
C ALA A 440 17.05 23.08 14.91
N LYS A 441 17.09 21.96 15.62
CA LYS A 441 16.07 21.57 16.61
C LYS A 441 15.96 22.60 17.75
N GLU A 442 17.10 23.08 18.28
CA GLU A 442 17.12 24.13 19.32
C GLU A 442 16.54 25.46 18.79
N LEU A 443 16.64 25.72 17.49
CA LEU A 443 16.08 26.89 16.82
C LEU A 443 14.60 26.77 16.45
N GLY A 444 13.99 25.60 16.76
CA GLY A 444 12.55 25.38 16.60
C GLY A 444 12.15 24.52 15.42
N ASP A 445 13.08 23.78 14.84
CA ASP A 445 12.75 22.72 13.88
C ASP A 445 12.30 21.46 14.65
N ASP A 446 11.00 21.26 14.71
CA ASP A 446 10.36 20.16 15.44
C ASP A 446 10.57 18.77 14.78
N GLU A 447 11.05 18.74 13.53
CA GLU A 447 11.30 17.51 12.76
C GLU A 447 12.76 17.04 12.86
N ALA A 448 13.66 17.93 13.29
CA ALA A 448 15.06 17.60 13.47
C ALA A 448 15.25 16.55 14.58
N THR A 449 16.13 15.59 14.33
CA THR A 449 16.44 14.48 15.24
C THR A 449 17.65 14.78 16.11
N GLY A 450 17.88 13.97 17.17
CA GLY A 450 19.09 13.98 17.97
C GLY A 450 20.29 13.32 17.25
N ILE A 451 21.45 13.33 17.93
CA ILE A 451 22.67 12.67 17.41
C ILE A 451 22.62 11.18 17.76
N ASP A 452 22.64 10.31 16.77
CA ASP A 452 22.83 8.86 16.96
C ASP A 452 24.33 8.54 17.01
N TYR A 453 24.92 8.58 18.21
CA TYR A 453 26.32 8.27 18.42
C TYR A 453 26.67 6.81 18.10
N ASP A 454 25.76 5.87 18.33
CA ASP A 454 25.97 4.45 18.01
C ASP A 454 26.10 4.24 16.49
N PHE A 455 25.37 5.03 15.70
CA PHE A 455 25.50 4.99 14.26
C PHE A 455 26.84 5.61 13.79
N VAL A 456 27.26 6.73 14.39
CA VAL A 456 28.58 7.33 14.09
C VAL A 456 29.69 6.34 14.42
N GLU A 457 29.67 5.69 15.59
CA GLU A 457 30.60 4.63 15.96
C GLU A 457 30.60 3.49 14.93
N ALA A 458 29.43 3.07 14.46
CA ALA A 458 29.36 2.03 13.44
C ALA A 458 30.07 2.45 12.13
N LEU A 459 29.93 3.71 11.70
CA LEU A 459 30.64 4.23 10.53
C LEU A 459 32.17 4.26 10.73
N GLU A 460 32.67 4.43 11.95
CA GLU A 460 34.11 4.40 12.25
C GLU A 460 34.73 3.02 12.01
N TYR A 461 33.93 1.94 12.03
CA TYR A 461 34.40 0.61 11.61
C TYR A 461 34.51 0.47 10.10
N GLY A 462 34.03 1.45 9.33
CA GLY A 462 34.10 1.53 7.86
C GLY A 462 32.85 1.01 7.18
N MET A 463 32.17 1.89 6.46
CA MET A 463 31.08 1.53 5.53
C MET A 463 31.61 1.65 4.11
N PRO A 464 31.49 0.61 3.26
CA PRO A 464 31.88 0.72 1.83
C PRO A 464 31.06 1.79 1.14
N PRO A 465 31.49 2.31 -0.02
CA PRO A 465 30.62 3.11 -0.89
C PRO A 465 29.29 2.40 -1.09
N THR A 466 28.20 3.07 -0.82
CA THR A 466 26.86 2.44 -0.74
C THR A 466 25.83 3.37 -1.35
N GLY A 467 24.92 2.82 -2.13
CA GLY A 467 23.70 3.51 -2.56
C GLY A 467 22.51 3.05 -1.75
N GLY A 468 21.67 3.99 -1.33
CA GLY A 468 20.46 3.73 -0.56
C GLY A 468 19.22 4.33 -1.21
N LEU A 469 18.06 3.71 -0.95
CA LEU A 469 16.77 4.02 -1.56
C LEU A 469 15.63 3.82 -0.58
N GLY A 470 14.71 4.78 -0.52
CA GLY A 470 13.41 4.63 0.11
C GLY A 470 12.28 4.80 -0.92
N ILE A 471 11.28 3.91 -0.92
CA ILE A 471 10.07 4.03 -1.74
C ILE A 471 8.83 3.91 -0.86
N GLY A 472 7.90 4.86 -1.00
CA GLY A 472 6.59 4.80 -0.37
C GLY A 472 5.69 3.75 -1.03
N ILE A 473 5.54 2.58 -0.42
CA ILE A 473 4.73 1.46 -0.94
C ILE A 473 3.25 1.84 -1.05
N ASP A 474 2.73 2.60 -0.09
CA ASP A 474 1.33 3.03 -0.14
C ASP A 474 1.09 4.00 -1.29
N ARG A 475 2.00 4.94 -1.51
CA ARG A 475 1.91 5.91 -2.61
C ARG A 475 2.03 5.23 -3.97
N LEU A 476 2.96 4.27 -4.13
CA LEU A 476 3.06 3.45 -5.34
C LEU A 476 1.77 2.64 -5.57
N CYS A 477 1.17 2.10 -4.50
CA CYS A 477 -0.10 1.39 -4.60
C CYS A 477 -1.25 2.32 -5.04
N MET A 478 -1.30 3.55 -4.54
CA MET A 478 -2.28 4.57 -4.99
C MET A 478 -2.17 4.82 -6.49
N LEU A 479 -0.97 5.01 -7.00
CA LEU A 479 -0.71 5.19 -8.44
C LEU A 479 -1.22 4.00 -9.25
N LEU A 480 -0.79 2.80 -8.88
CA LEU A 480 -1.11 1.58 -9.62
C LEU A 480 -2.57 1.10 -9.46
N THR A 481 -3.31 1.62 -8.50
CA THR A 481 -4.74 1.31 -8.30
C THR A 481 -5.65 2.49 -8.62
N ASN A 482 -5.10 3.58 -9.18
CA ASN A 482 -5.84 4.76 -9.62
C ASN A 482 -6.66 5.40 -8.49
N THR A 483 -6.05 5.55 -7.29
CA THR A 483 -6.70 6.17 -6.13
C THR A 483 -5.97 7.42 -5.68
N THR A 484 -6.73 8.38 -5.16
CA THR A 484 -6.22 9.69 -4.72
C THR A 484 -6.02 9.79 -3.22
N THR A 485 -6.42 8.77 -2.46
CA THR A 485 -6.28 8.79 -1.00
C THR A 485 -5.60 7.52 -0.47
N ILE A 486 -4.65 7.72 0.45
CA ILE A 486 -3.92 6.65 1.12
C ILE A 486 -4.85 5.71 1.91
N ARG A 487 -6.00 6.20 2.38
CA ARG A 487 -6.99 5.40 3.12
C ARG A 487 -7.62 4.30 2.26
N ASP A 488 -7.66 4.49 0.94
CA ASP A 488 -8.18 3.48 0.02
C ASP A 488 -7.25 2.29 -0.16
N VAL A 489 -5.95 2.48 0.06
CA VAL A 489 -4.93 1.43 -0.06
C VAL A 489 -4.49 0.85 1.28
N LEU A 490 -5.01 1.36 2.39
CA LEU A 490 -4.87 0.81 3.73
C LEU A 490 -6.12 0.03 4.12
N LEU A 491 -5.96 -1.23 4.56
CA LEU A 491 -7.10 -2.04 5.00
C LEU A 491 -7.84 -1.38 6.17
N PHE A 492 -7.10 -0.90 7.15
CA PHE A 492 -7.62 -0.23 8.34
C PHE A 492 -6.85 1.07 8.56
N PRO A 493 -7.22 2.17 7.88
CA PRO A 493 -6.60 3.46 8.08
C PRO A 493 -6.89 4.01 9.47
N THR A 494 -5.99 4.87 9.97
CA THR A 494 -6.24 5.60 11.21
C THR A 494 -7.41 6.57 11.02
N MET A 495 -8.38 6.51 11.92
CA MET A 495 -9.59 7.33 11.88
C MET A 495 -9.76 8.07 13.21
N LYS A 496 -10.27 9.30 13.16
CA LYS A 496 -10.68 9.99 14.39
C LYS A 496 -11.79 9.19 15.07
N PRO A 497 -11.83 9.12 16.41
CA PRO A 497 -12.88 8.43 17.16
C PRO A 497 -14.30 8.87 16.82
#